data_1ccb2730e222e230dbe1cea5857a24bb
#
_entry.id   1ccb2730e222e230dbe1cea5857a24bb
#
_cell.length_a   1.000
_cell.length_b   1.000
_cell.length_c   1.000
_cell.angle_alpha   90.00
_cell.angle_beta   90.00
_cell.angle_gamma   90.00
#
_symmetry.space_group_name_H-M   'P 1'
#
loop_
_entity.id
_entity.type
_entity.pdbx_description
1 polymer ?
#
loop_
_entity_poly.entity_id
_entity_poly.type
_entity_poly.pdbx_seq_one_letter_code
_entity_poly.pdbx_strand_id
1 'polypeptide(L)'
;MGEQHFERTVACPCAASEAYEWHLRPGALRRLLPPWDSATVESGSGPEERLEKGARTVLRVGVGPIGLRWTAEIADEQPDRTFFVDRQVSGPFRSWVHRHEVSADGRSESTLADRIRYELPLGVLGQLAGGALVRGKLERMFAWRHRVFTGDLAAHGAARAEGFEGRTIAITGASGLVGSSLAAYLRTGGHRVLELVRRAPAAPHEVRWDPAAGTVDTGPLEGIDALVHLAGESVFGLRWTAEKKRRIAESRIVGSRAVVEALGRMERPPSVLVAASAIGWYGDRGDEELTEAAAPGTGFLAETCAAWEAEIDRVRPEVRAVKMRLGVVLDAGGGALAKMRPAFALGLGGRLGSGRQWFPWVALDDVLGAMHLAMHRPSLRGAVNLVAPGLVRNAEFTRALGRALGRPTVLPVPGPAVELALGREQAREMLLSSVRVVPAALQAEGYAFRHPDVGPALGHALGRLR
;
A
#
# COMPACT_ATOMS: atom_id res chain seq x y z
N MET A 1 3.70 -33.95 -25.14
CA MET A 1 3.03 -33.59 -23.86
C MET A 1 3.82 -32.47 -23.22
N GLY A 2 3.26 -31.26 -23.14
CA GLY A 2 3.95 -30.06 -22.65
C GLY A 2 3.07 -29.20 -21.73
N GLU A 3 1.74 -29.50 -21.67
CA GLU A 3 0.83 -28.73 -20.80
C GLU A 3 1.09 -29.05 -19.32
N GLN A 4 1.19 -27.99 -18.52
CA GLN A 4 1.37 -28.03 -17.07
C GLN A 4 0.12 -27.53 -16.39
N HIS A 5 -0.12 -28.07 -15.17
CA HIS A 5 -1.26 -27.70 -14.34
C HIS A 5 -0.76 -27.15 -13.01
N PHE A 6 -1.36 -26.06 -12.60
CA PHE A 6 -1.20 -25.48 -11.26
C PHE A 6 -2.60 -25.27 -10.68
N GLU A 7 -2.81 -25.66 -9.45
CA GLU A 7 -4.03 -25.40 -8.72
C GLU A 7 -3.72 -24.96 -7.29
N ARG A 8 -4.49 -23.99 -6.82
CA ARG A 8 -4.45 -23.55 -5.43
C ARG A 8 -5.83 -23.08 -4.99
N THR A 9 -6.25 -23.50 -3.80
CA THR A 9 -7.53 -23.14 -3.20
C THR A 9 -7.33 -22.29 -1.96
N VAL A 10 -8.35 -21.49 -1.61
CA VAL A 10 -8.41 -20.74 -0.36
C VAL A 10 -9.85 -20.57 0.10
N ALA A 11 -10.09 -20.75 1.40
CA ALA A 11 -11.35 -20.39 2.02
C ALA A 11 -11.50 -18.87 2.12
N CYS A 12 -12.69 -18.36 1.81
CA CYS A 12 -13.04 -16.95 1.80
C CYS A 12 -14.06 -16.65 2.89
N PRO A 13 -13.84 -15.62 3.72
CA PRO A 13 -14.74 -15.26 4.82
C PRO A 13 -15.94 -14.42 4.33
N CYS A 14 -16.56 -14.82 3.23
CA CYS A 14 -17.70 -14.13 2.63
C CYS A 14 -18.49 -15.05 1.70
N ALA A 15 -19.69 -14.63 1.30
CA ALA A 15 -20.48 -15.33 0.29
C ALA A 15 -19.75 -15.41 -1.06
N ALA A 16 -20.00 -16.47 -1.83
CA ALA A 16 -19.39 -16.72 -3.12
C ALA A 16 -19.56 -15.55 -4.09
N SER A 17 -20.72 -14.89 -4.11
CA SER A 17 -20.97 -13.73 -4.94
C SER A 17 -20.03 -12.55 -4.64
N GLU A 18 -19.70 -12.30 -3.37
CA GLU A 18 -18.78 -11.23 -2.99
C GLU A 18 -17.33 -11.57 -3.36
N ALA A 19 -16.91 -12.83 -3.14
CA ALA A 19 -15.60 -13.30 -3.55
C ALA A 19 -15.39 -13.18 -5.07
N TYR A 20 -16.44 -13.52 -5.84
CA TYR A 20 -16.44 -13.37 -7.30
C TYR A 20 -16.38 -11.89 -7.72
N GLU A 21 -17.28 -11.04 -7.17
CA GLU A 21 -17.34 -9.62 -7.48
C GLU A 21 -16.04 -8.88 -7.17
N TRP A 22 -15.38 -9.22 -6.06
CA TRP A 22 -14.10 -8.60 -5.69
C TRP A 22 -13.07 -8.70 -6.82
N HIS A 23 -12.98 -9.86 -7.51
CA HIS A 23 -12.01 -10.06 -8.60
C HIS A 23 -12.31 -9.23 -9.85
N LEU A 24 -13.58 -8.95 -10.10
CA LEU A 24 -14.00 -8.20 -11.28
C LEU A 24 -14.06 -6.69 -11.03
N ARG A 25 -14.07 -6.25 -9.78
CA ARG A 25 -14.08 -4.82 -9.42
C ARG A 25 -12.80 -4.11 -9.86
N PRO A 26 -12.91 -2.82 -10.20
CA PRO A 26 -11.73 -1.97 -10.42
C PRO A 26 -10.72 -2.09 -9.28
N GLY A 27 -9.44 -2.11 -9.62
CA GLY A 27 -8.36 -2.24 -8.62
C GLY A 27 -7.95 -3.66 -8.24
N ALA A 28 -8.75 -4.70 -8.52
CA ALA A 28 -8.44 -6.08 -8.15
C ALA A 28 -7.11 -6.56 -8.72
N LEU A 29 -6.88 -6.36 -10.01
CA LEU A 29 -5.59 -6.72 -10.62
C LEU A 29 -4.42 -6.03 -9.93
N ARG A 30 -4.54 -4.73 -9.63
CA ARG A 30 -3.48 -3.99 -8.94
C ARG A 30 -3.21 -4.53 -7.54
N ARG A 31 -4.26 -4.91 -6.80
CA ARG A 31 -4.14 -5.55 -5.49
C ARG A 31 -3.48 -6.93 -5.57
N LEU A 32 -3.61 -7.62 -6.69
CA LEU A 32 -3.05 -8.95 -6.92
C LEU A 32 -1.69 -8.96 -7.63
N LEU A 33 -1.10 -7.80 -7.94
CA LEU A 33 0.27 -7.70 -8.43
C LEU A 33 1.26 -7.70 -7.27
N PRO A 34 2.10 -8.76 -7.13
CA PRO A 34 3.04 -8.83 -6.01
C PRO A 34 4.07 -7.68 -6.06
N PRO A 35 4.34 -7.00 -4.94
CA PRO A 35 5.21 -5.82 -4.92
C PRO A 35 6.70 -6.14 -5.19
N TRP A 36 7.10 -7.40 -5.06
CA TRP A 36 8.47 -7.82 -5.39
C TRP A 36 8.66 -8.20 -6.86
N ASP A 37 7.57 -8.35 -7.62
CA ASP A 37 7.61 -8.68 -9.04
C ASP A 37 7.63 -7.40 -9.87
N SER A 38 8.37 -7.39 -10.97
CA SER A 38 8.48 -6.22 -11.85
C SER A 38 7.32 -6.18 -12.85
N ALA A 39 6.09 -6.40 -12.40
CA ALA A 39 4.91 -6.34 -13.24
C ALA A 39 4.22 -4.97 -13.11
N THR A 40 3.95 -4.33 -14.25
CA THR A 40 3.21 -3.07 -14.32
C THR A 40 2.10 -3.16 -15.33
N VAL A 41 0.96 -2.54 -15.06
CA VAL A 41 -0.12 -2.39 -16.04
C VAL A 41 0.25 -1.25 -16.99
N GLU A 42 0.37 -1.54 -18.30
CA GLU A 42 0.66 -0.54 -19.34
C GLU A 42 -0.63 0.06 -19.93
N SER A 43 -1.60 -0.78 -20.17
CA SER A 43 -2.92 -0.38 -20.69
C SER A 43 -3.93 -1.48 -20.40
N GLY A 44 -5.19 -1.18 -20.55
CA GLY A 44 -6.30 -2.09 -20.26
C GLY A 44 -7.29 -1.43 -19.32
N SER A 45 -8.10 -2.24 -18.65
CA SER A 45 -9.15 -1.78 -17.75
C SER A 45 -8.67 -0.63 -16.87
N GLY A 46 -9.22 0.55 -17.09
CA GLY A 46 -8.93 1.75 -16.31
C GLY A 46 -9.24 1.55 -14.83
N PRO A 47 -8.80 2.46 -13.96
CA PRO A 47 -9.02 2.33 -12.52
C PRO A 47 -10.50 2.28 -12.12
N GLU A 48 -11.40 2.67 -13.01
CA GLU A 48 -12.86 2.65 -12.81
C GLU A 48 -13.56 1.58 -13.68
N GLU A 49 -12.81 0.76 -14.40
CA GLU A 49 -13.41 -0.24 -15.29
C GLU A 49 -13.51 -1.58 -14.57
N ARG A 50 -14.72 -2.14 -14.57
CA ARG A 50 -14.99 -3.51 -14.19
C ARG A 50 -14.42 -4.46 -15.27
N LEU A 51 -13.86 -5.57 -14.85
CA LEU A 51 -13.46 -6.63 -15.77
C LEU A 51 -14.71 -7.37 -16.27
N GLU A 52 -14.89 -7.39 -17.60
CA GLU A 52 -15.98 -8.07 -18.27
C GLU A 52 -15.44 -8.96 -19.37
N LYS A 53 -16.24 -9.90 -19.88
CA LYS A 53 -15.87 -10.74 -21.02
C LYS A 53 -15.41 -9.89 -22.20
N GLY A 54 -14.24 -10.19 -22.75
CA GLY A 54 -13.57 -9.45 -23.81
C GLY A 54 -12.66 -8.31 -23.32
N ALA A 55 -12.70 -7.96 -22.03
CA ALA A 55 -11.78 -6.97 -21.47
C ALA A 55 -10.33 -7.44 -21.62
N ARG A 56 -9.45 -6.56 -22.10
CA ARG A 56 -8.02 -6.83 -22.29
C ARG A 56 -7.16 -5.98 -21.38
N THR A 57 -6.16 -6.59 -20.81
CA THR A 57 -5.15 -5.92 -20.01
C THR A 57 -3.77 -6.23 -20.55
N VAL A 58 -2.95 -5.20 -20.70
CA VAL A 58 -1.55 -5.32 -21.10
C VAL A 58 -0.67 -5.08 -19.88
N LEU A 59 0.07 -6.12 -19.50
CA LEU A 59 1.07 -6.07 -18.46
C LEU A 59 2.46 -6.02 -19.10
N ARG A 60 3.35 -5.23 -18.49
CA ARG A 60 4.79 -5.41 -18.69
C ARG A 60 5.31 -6.28 -17.54
N VAL A 61 5.77 -7.47 -17.87
CA VAL A 61 6.36 -8.42 -16.92
C VAL A 61 7.84 -8.55 -17.25
N GLY A 62 8.73 -8.21 -16.32
CA GLY A 62 10.13 -8.19 -16.67
C GLY A 62 11.10 -8.39 -15.53
N VAL A 63 12.36 -8.68 -15.92
CA VAL A 63 13.53 -8.63 -15.06
C VAL A 63 14.43 -7.52 -15.61
N GLY A 64 14.53 -6.41 -14.90
CA GLY A 64 15.34 -5.27 -15.35
C GLY A 64 14.72 -4.51 -16.54
N PRO A 65 15.54 -3.92 -17.43
CA PRO A 65 15.06 -3.10 -18.54
C PRO A 65 14.37 -3.90 -19.66
N ILE A 66 14.46 -5.23 -19.63
CA ILE A 66 13.88 -6.13 -20.66
C ILE A 66 12.56 -6.67 -20.11
N GLY A 67 11.50 -5.85 -20.16
CA GLY A 67 10.14 -6.31 -19.85
C GLY A 67 9.47 -6.93 -21.08
N LEU A 68 8.88 -8.12 -20.91
CA LEU A 68 8.01 -8.72 -21.92
C LEU A 68 6.59 -8.20 -21.76
N ARG A 69 5.95 -7.88 -22.86
CA ARG A 69 4.52 -7.55 -22.84
C ARG A 69 3.70 -8.83 -22.74
N TRP A 70 2.74 -8.82 -21.83
CA TRP A 70 1.77 -9.88 -21.66
C TRP A 70 0.37 -9.29 -21.79
N THR A 71 -0.34 -9.69 -22.82
CA THR A 71 -1.73 -9.32 -23.03
C THR A 71 -2.61 -10.46 -22.56
N ALA A 72 -3.42 -10.20 -21.54
CA ALA A 72 -4.45 -11.09 -21.03
C ALA A 72 -5.84 -10.57 -21.44
N GLU A 73 -6.78 -11.50 -21.65
CA GLU A 73 -8.18 -11.23 -22.00
C GLU A 73 -9.09 -12.07 -21.13
N ILE A 74 -10.17 -11.48 -20.62
CA ILE A 74 -11.26 -12.24 -19.99
C ILE A 74 -11.98 -13.00 -21.10
N ALA A 75 -11.71 -14.29 -21.21
CA ALA A 75 -12.17 -15.12 -22.31
C ALA A 75 -13.58 -15.65 -22.09
N ASP A 76 -13.94 -15.91 -20.84
CA ASP A 76 -15.25 -16.45 -20.46
C ASP A 76 -15.67 -15.97 -19.07
N GLU A 77 -16.97 -15.79 -18.89
CA GLU A 77 -17.60 -15.38 -17.63
C GLU A 77 -18.99 -16.03 -17.57
N GLN A 78 -19.29 -16.72 -16.48
CA GLN A 78 -20.58 -17.37 -16.33
C GLN A 78 -21.64 -16.42 -15.73
N PRO A 79 -22.88 -16.44 -16.25
CA PRO A 79 -23.98 -15.64 -15.73
C PRO A 79 -24.32 -15.92 -14.26
N ASP A 80 -24.10 -17.17 -13.81
CA ASP A 80 -24.33 -17.59 -12.43
C ASP A 80 -23.21 -17.17 -11.45
N ARG A 81 -22.18 -16.50 -11.97
CA ARG A 81 -21.05 -15.98 -11.19
C ARG A 81 -20.29 -17.05 -10.40
N THR A 82 -20.15 -18.23 -10.97
CA THR A 82 -19.38 -19.33 -10.36
C THR A 82 -17.94 -19.37 -10.84
N PHE A 83 -17.65 -18.90 -12.05
CA PHE A 83 -16.29 -18.77 -12.53
C PHE A 83 -16.13 -17.72 -13.64
N PHE A 84 -14.89 -17.28 -13.81
CA PHE A 84 -14.43 -16.59 -15.03
C PHE A 84 -13.06 -17.12 -15.45
N VAL A 85 -12.69 -16.88 -16.71
CA VAL A 85 -11.46 -17.37 -17.30
C VAL A 85 -10.71 -16.21 -17.94
N ASP A 86 -9.46 -16.04 -17.57
CA ASP A 86 -8.53 -15.20 -18.33
C ASP A 86 -7.57 -16.06 -19.16
N ARG A 87 -7.22 -15.57 -20.33
CA ARG A 87 -6.25 -16.24 -21.22
C ARG A 87 -5.21 -15.27 -21.71
N GLN A 88 -4.02 -15.76 -21.95
CA GLN A 88 -2.99 -15.03 -22.67
C GLN A 88 -3.37 -14.91 -24.15
N VAL A 89 -3.44 -13.69 -24.66
CA VAL A 89 -3.53 -13.39 -26.10
C VAL A 89 -2.13 -13.35 -26.71
N SER A 90 -1.19 -12.70 -26.01
CA SER A 90 0.23 -12.70 -26.35
C SER A 90 1.06 -12.58 -25.08
N GLY A 91 2.25 -13.20 -25.05
CA GLY A 91 3.08 -13.14 -23.83
C GLY A 91 4.16 -14.20 -23.78
N PRO A 92 4.75 -14.43 -22.60
CA PRO A 92 5.94 -15.25 -22.41
C PRO A 92 5.67 -16.77 -22.51
N PHE A 93 4.42 -17.21 -22.41
CA PHE A 93 4.05 -18.62 -22.50
C PHE A 93 3.62 -18.98 -23.93
N ARG A 94 3.73 -20.25 -24.28
CA ARG A 94 3.15 -20.76 -25.50
C ARG A 94 1.62 -20.78 -25.43
N SER A 95 1.10 -21.16 -24.26
CA SER A 95 -0.31 -21.05 -23.89
C SER A 95 -0.43 -20.77 -22.41
N TRP A 96 -1.48 -20.02 -22.03
CA TRP A 96 -1.86 -19.75 -20.64
C TRP A 96 -3.36 -19.55 -20.56
N VAL A 97 -4.01 -20.35 -19.73
CA VAL A 97 -5.44 -20.24 -19.39
C VAL A 97 -5.56 -20.34 -17.89
N HIS A 98 -6.16 -19.34 -17.28
CA HIS A 98 -6.38 -19.27 -15.85
C HIS A 98 -7.88 -19.19 -15.56
N ARG A 99 -8.39 -20.16 -14.85
CA ARG A 99 -9.78 -20.23 -14.38
C ARG A 99 -9.84 -19.92 -12.90
N HIS A 100 -10.62 -18.91 -12.57
CA HIS A 100 -11.03 -18.58 -11.22
C HIS A 100 -12.41 -19.17 -10.97
N GLU A 101 -12.52 -20.07 -10.03
CA GLU A 101 -13.78 -20.73 -9.71
C GLU A 101 -14.12 -20.51 -8.24
N VAL A 102 -15.34 -20.05 -7.97
CA VAL A 102 -15.81 -19.78 -6.61
C VAL A 102 -16.98 -20.69 -6.32
N SER A 103 -16.88 -21.45 -5.24
CA SER A 103 -17.93 -22.32 -4.72
C SER A 103 -18.43 -21.83 -3.37
N ALA A 104 -19.73 -21.93 -3.14
CA ALA A 104 -20.33 -21.57 -1.85
C ALA A 104 -20.14 -22.72 -0.84
N ASP A 105 -19.66 -22.38 0.35
CA ASP A 105 -19.53 -23.30 1.49
C ASP A 105 -20.55 -22.91 2.59
N GLY A 106 -21.77 -22.57 2.18
CA GLY A 106 -22.84 -22.04 3.03
C GLY A 106 -23.28 -20.65 2.59
N ARG A 107 -23.85 -19.86 3.51
CA ARG A 107 -24.38 -18.53 3.20
C ARG A 107 -23.33 -17.41 3.28
N SER A 108 -22.33 -17.56 4.15
CA SER A 108 -21.35 -16.53 4.51
C SER A 108 -19.90 -16.96 4.26
N GLU A 109 -19.68 -18.14 3.73
CA GLU A 109 -18.35 -18.67 3.42
C GLU A 109 -18.32 -19.21 2.01
N SER A 110 -17.14 -19.22 1.42
CA SER A 110 -16.92 -19.76 0.07
C SER A 110 -15.47 -20.21 -0.11
N THR A 111 -15.22 -20.97 -1.16
CA THR A 111 -13.87 -21.37 -1.55
C THR A 111 -13.56 -20.86 -2.94
N LEU A 112 -12.41 -20.16 -3.08
CA LEU A 112 -11.83 -19.81 -4.38
C LEU A 112 -10.84 -20.90 -4.78
N ALA A 113 -10.96 -21.39 -6.03
CA ALA A 113 -10.00 -22.27 -6.69
C ALA A 113 -9.41 -21.58 -7.92
N ASP A 114 -8.11 -21.31 -7.89
CA ASP A 114 -7.34 -20.84 -9.04
C ASP A 114 -6.75 -22.06 -9.78
N ARG A 115 -7.15 -22.27 -11.04
CA ARG A 115 -6.67 -23.36 -11.88
C ARG A 115 -6.01 -22.80 -13.12
N ILE A 116 -4.71 -23.07 -13.29
CA ILE A 116 -3.92 -22.58 -14.41
C ILE A 116 -3.44 -23.75 -15.25
N ARG A 117 -3.69 -23.69 -16.55
CA ARG A 117 -3.07 -24.54 -17.56
C ARG A 117 -2.12 -23.70 -18.38
N TYR A 118 -0.88 -24.16 -18.52
CA TYR A 118 0.13 -23.39 -19.26
C TYR A 118 1.14 -24.29 -19.97
N GLU A 119 1.68 -23.80 -21.08
CA GLU A 119 2.81 -24.40 -21.78
C GLU A 119 3.98 -23.41 -21.83
N LEU A 120 5.19 -23.91 -21.52
CA LEU A 120 6.39 -23.11 -21.66
C LEU A 120 6.84 -23.03 -23.13
N PRO A 121 7.55 -21.94 -23.52
CA PRO A 121 8.24 -21.87 -24.79
C PRO A 121 9.24 -23.05 -24.94
N LEU A 122 9.52 -23.48 -26.14
CA LEU A 122 10.43 -24.61 -26.48
C LEU A 122 9.93 -25.98 -25.96
N GLY A 123 8.66 -26.11 -25.59
CA GLY A 123 8.03 -27.39 -25.26
C GLY A 123 8.76 -28.17 -24.15
N VAL A 124 9.14 -29.42 -24.40
CA VAL A 124 9.79 -30.30 -23.41
C VAL A 124 11.13 -29.73 -22.91
N LEU A 125 11.92 -29.10 -23.79
CA LEU A 125 13.20 -28.47 -23.40
C LEU A 125 12.98 -27.27 -22.45
N GLY A 126 11.99 -26.44 -22.76
CA GLY A 126 11.59 -25.34 -21.87
C GLY A 126 11.10 -25.83 -20.51
N GLN A 127 10.37 -26.94 -20.49
CA GLN A 127 9.87 -27.60 -19.28
C GLN A 127 11.02 -28.13 -18.39
N LEU A 128 11.98 -28.81 -18.96
CA LEU A 128 13.14 -29.32 -18.23
C LEU A 128 14.00 -28.19 -17.65
N ALA A 129 14.17 -27.11 -18.41
CA ALA A 129 15.01 -25.97 -17.99
C ALA A 129 14.31 -25.00 -17.02
N GLY A 130 12.99 -24.82 -17.14
CA GLY A 130 12.28 -23.74 -16.42
C GLY A 130 11.06 -24.17 -15.60
N GLY A 131 10.58 -25.42 -15.74
CA GLY A 131 9.32 -25.85 -15.15
C GLY A 131 9.26 -25.70 -13.63
N ALA A 132 10.30 -26.14 -12.93
CA ALA A 132 10.39 -26.03 -11.47
C ALA A 132 10.44 -24.55 -11.01
N LEU A 133 11.15 -23.70 -11.76
CA LEU A 133 11.25 -22.26 -11.47
C LEU A 133 9.88 -21.57 -11.61
N VAL A 134 9.17 -21.83 -12.71
CA VAL A 134 7.82 -21.25 -12.95
C VAL A 134 6.85 -21.74 -11.89
N ARG A 135 6.84 -23.05 -11.59
CA ARG A 135 5.98 -23.61 -10.54
C ARG A 135 6.23 -22.97 -9.19
N GLY A 136 7.50 -22.85 -8.77
CA GLY A 136 7.85 -22.19 -7.52
C GLY A 136 7.50 -20.69 -7.49
N LYS A 137 7.53 -20.02 -8.66
CA LYS A 137 7.05 -18.63 -8.78
C LYS A 137 5.53 -18.56 -8.60
N LEU A 138 4.77 -19.45 -9.22
CA LEU A 138 3.31 -19.54 -9.09
C LEU A 138 2.90 -19.82 -7.63
N GLU A 139 3.53 -20.81 -6.99
CA GLU A 139 3.26 -21.13 -5.59
C GLU A 139 3.41 -19.92 -4.65
N ARG A 140 4.51 -19.18 -4.79
CA ARG A 140 4.75 -17.97 -3.98
C ARG A 140 3.76 -16.86 -4.30
N MET A 141 3.48 -16.61 -5.57
CA MET A 141 2.57 -15.58 -6.04
C MET A 141 1.15 -15.83 -5.54
N PHE A 142 0.63 -17.04 -5.70
CA PHE A 142 -0.73 -17.37 -5.28
C PHE A 142 -0.86 -17.49 -3.76
N ALA A 143 0.18 -17.92 -3.05
CA ALA A 143 0.19 -17.86 -1.59
C ALA A 143 0.04 -16.42 -1.07
N TRP A 144 0.66 -15.46 -1.73
CA TRP A 144 0.55 -14.05 -1.41
C TRP A 144 -0.80 -13.46 -1.84
N ARG A 145 -1.22 -13.71 -3.09
CA ARG A 145 -2.51 -13.26 -3.63
C ARG A 145 -3.68 -13.65 -2.74
N HIS A 146 -3.72 -14.92 -2.34
CA HIS A 146 -4.77 -15.43 -1.47
C HIS A 146 -4.81 -14.73 -0.11
N ARG A 147 -3.64 -14.43 0.50
CA ARG A 147 -3.59 -13.65 1.76
C ARG A 147 -4.09 -12.23 1.60
N VAL A 148 -3.70 -11.54 0.53
CA VAL A 148 -4.20 -10.19 0.23
C VAL A 148 -5.71 -10.24 0.02
N PHE A 149 -6.17 -11.11 -0.83
CA PHE A 149 -7.58 -11.28 -1.17
C PHE A 149 -8.46 -11.58 0.06
N THR A 150 -8.13 -12.62 0.82
CA THR A 150 -8.92 -12.98 2.01
C THR A 150 -8.87 -11.92 3.10
N GLY A 151 -7.71 -11.26 3.27
CA GLY A 151 -7.57 -10.15 4.21
C GLY A 151 -8.38 -8.92 3.79
N ASP A 152 -8.46 -8.61 2.50
CA ASP A 152 -9.28 -7.51 1.99
C ASP A 152 -10.76 -7.84 2.15
N LEU A 153 -11.19 -9.06 1.80
CA LEU A 153 -12.58 -9.51 2.01
C LEU A 153 -13.02 -9.42 3.47
N ALA A 154 -12.17 -9.87 4.39
CA ALA A 154 -12.46 -9.79 5.83
C ALA A 154 -12.62 -8.32 6.29
N ALA A 155 -11.73 -7.43 5.87
CA ALA A 155 -11.78 -6.02 6.25
C ALA A 155 -12.99 -5.30 5.64
N HIS A 156 -13.30 -5.55 4.37
CA HIS A 156 -14.48 -5.00 3.72
C HIS A 156 -15.78 -5.54 4.32
N GLY A 157 -15.79 -6.84 4.66
CA GLY A 157 -16.93 -7.48 5.35
C GLY A 157 -17.21 -6.86 6.72
N ALA A 158 -16.15 -6.61 7.52
CA ALA A 158 -16.27 -5.94 8.81
C ALA A 158 -16.80 -4.50 8.67
N ALA A 159 -16.29 -3.74 7.72
CA ALA A 159 -16.75 -2.37 7.46
C ALA A 159 -18.20 -2.33 6.99
N ARG A 160 -18.61 -3.27 6.12
CA ARG A 160 -20.00 -3.42 5.67
C ARG A 160 -20.94 -3.75 6.83
N ALA A 161 -20.53 -4.59 7.75
CA ALA A 161 -21.31 -4.90 8.95
C ALA A 161 -21.54 -3.65 9.84
N GLU A 162 -20.65 -2.66 9.75
CA GLU A 162 -20.79 -1.35 10.40
C GLU A 162 -21.49 -0.29 9.50
N GLY A 163 -22.05 -0.68 8.35
CA GLY A 163 -22.76 0.20 7.43
C GLY A 163 -21.87 1.04 6.52
N PHE A 164 -20.58 0.72 6.43
CA PHE A 164 -19.65 1.43 5.56
C PHE A 164 -19.46 0.68 4.23
N GLU A 165 -20.36 0.92 3.29
CA GLU A 165 -20.35 0.36 1.94
C GLU A 165 -20.78 1.38 0.90
N GLY A 166 -20.39 1.19 -0.37
CA GLY A 166 -20.81 2.02 -1.50
C GLY A 166 -20.46 3.52 -1.38
N ARG A 167 -19.43 3.87 -0.62
CA ARG A 167 -19.05 5.26 -0.32
C ARG A 167 -18.26 5.90 -1.46
N THR A 168 -18.37 7.24 -1.55
CA THR A 168 -17.54 8.05 -2.43
C THR A 168 -16.40 8.69 -1.63
N ILE A 169 -15.16 8.35 -1.98
CA ILE A 169 -13.95 8.75 -1.24
C ILE A 169 -13.01 9.50 -2.16
N ALA A 170 -12.59 10.69 -1.76
CA ALA A 170 -11.62 11.48 -2.51
C ALA A 170 -10.21 11.29 -1.94
N ILE A 171 -9.18 11.17 -2.80
CA ILE A 171 -7.79 10.93 -2.39
C ILE A 171 -6.86 11.94 -3.07
N THR A 172 -6.09 12.71 -2.28
CA THR A 172 -4.92 13.41 -2.79
C THR A 172 -3.70 12.50 -2.72
N GLY A 173 -2.75 12.64 -3.65
CA GLY A 173 -1.57 11.78 -3.68
C GLY A 173 -1.86 10.35 -4.11
N ALA A 174 -2.93 10.12 -4.86
CA ALA A 174 -3.35 8.82 -5.40
C ALA A 174 -2.31 8.15 -6.30
N SER A 175 -1.33 8.89 -6.85
CA SER A 175 -0.22 8.33 -7.62
C SER A 175 0.95 7.81 -6.77
N GLY A 176 0.97 8.09 -5.46
CA GLY A 176 2.00 7.61 -4.53
C GLY A 176 1.80 6.15 -4.11
N LEU A 177 2.80 5.57 -3.40
CA LEU A 177 2.75 4.18 -2.94
C LEU A 177 1.47 3.88 -2.14
N VAL A 178 1.23 4.63 -1.07
CA VAL A 178 0.05 4.43 -0.20
C VAL A 178 -1.23 4.80 -0.94
N GLY A 179 -1.27 5.96 -1.60
CA GLY A 179 -2.49 6.46 -2.24
C GLY A 179 -3.01 5.56 -3.35
N SER A 180 -2.12 5.07 -4.21
CA SER A 180 -2.51 4.18 -5.30
C SER A 180 -2.93 2.78 -4.84
N SER A 181 -2.31 2.29 -3.76
CA SER A 181 -2.71 1.03 -3.13
C SER A 181 -4.04 1.17 -2.39
N LEU A 182 -4.25 2.32 -1.72
CA LEU A 182 -5.52 2.62 -1.05
C LEU A 182 -6.67 2.76 -2.04
N ALA A 183 -6.46 3.48 -3.16
CA ALA A 183 -7.45 3.60 -4.22
C ALA A 183 -7.88 2.22 -4.75
N ALA A 184 -6.91 1.35 -5.05
CA ALA A 184 -7.19 -0.01 -5.50
C ALA A 184 -7.93 -0.84 -4.44
N TYR A 185 -7.49 -0.76 -3.17
CA TYR A 185 -8.12 -1.44 -2.04
C TYR A 185 -9.58 -0.99 -1.85
N LEU A 186 -9.85 0.32 -1.86
CA LEU A 186 -11.22 0.85 -1.69
C LEU A 186 -12.14 0.46 -2.84
N ARG A 187 -11.64 0.49 -4.09
CA ARG A 187 -12.42 0.05 -5.26
C ARG A 187 -12.81 -1.42 -5.17
N THR A 188 -11.91 -2.30 -4.70
CA THR A 188 -12.24 -3.72 -4.48
C THR A 188 -13.30 -3.91 -3.40
N GLY A 189 -13.41 -2.98 -2.45
CA GLY A 189 -14.50 -2.91 -1.46
C GLY A 189 -15.84 -2.39 -2.01
N GLY A 190 -15.89 -1.98 -3.28
CA GLY A 190 -17.09 -1.42 -3.90
C GLY A 190 -17.28 0.08 -3.67
N HIS A 191 -16.25 0.79 -3.23
CA HIS A 191 -16.29 2.25 -3.07
C HIS A 191 -15.95 2.96 -4.37
N ARG A 192 -16.58 4.12 -4.62
CA ARG A 192 -16.18 5.04 -5.68
C ARG A 192 -15.01 5.90 -5.18
N VAL A 193 -13.94 5.97 -5.97
CA VAL A 193 -12.74 6.73 -5.61
C VAL A 193 -12.50 7.87 -6.59
N LEU A 194 -12.46 9.09 -6.09
CA LEU A 194 -12.06 10.29 -6.82
C LEU A 194 -10.58 10.60 -6.52
N GLU A 195 -9.80 10.86 -7.55
CA GLU A 195 -8.37 11.13 -7.44
C GLU A 195 -8.07 12.62 -7.71
N LEU A 196 -7.56 13.33 -6.71
CA LEU A 196 -7.16 14.72 -6.89
C LEU A 196 -5.80 14.79 -7.61
N VAL A 197 -5.80 15.37 -8.80
CA VAL A 197 -4.64 15.45 -9.70
C VAL A 197 -4.20 16.89 -9.93
N ARG A 198 -2.87 17.10 -10.04
CA ARG A 198 -2.29 18.44 -10.30
C ARG A 198 -2.29 18.83 -11.78
N ARG A 199 -2.41 17.87 -12.66
CA ARG A 199 -2.60 18.06 -14.11
C ARG A 199 -4.06 18.27 -14.45
N ALA A 200 -4.36 18.63 -15.69
CA ALA A 200 -5.74 18.59 -16.17
C ALA A 200 -6.34 17.19 -16.03
N PRO A 201 -7.57 17.03 -15.53
CA PRO A 201 -8.25 15.75 -15.46
C PRO A 201 -8.34 15.08 -16.84
N ALA A 202 -7.99 13.81 -16.91
CA ALA A 202 -8.03 12.99 -18.13
C ALA A 202 -9.13 11.90 -18.06
N ALA A 203 -9.78 11.76 -16.90
CA ALA A 203 -10.81 10.75 -16.68
C ALA A 203 -11.89 11.29 -15.70
N PRO A 204 -13.12 10.75 -15.74
CA PRO A 204 -14.23 11.23 -14.91
C PRO A 204 -14.03 11.10 -13.39
N HIS A 205 -13.14 10.23 -12.95
CA HIS A 205 -12.79 10.06 -11.54
C HIS A 205 -11.67 11.00 -11.07
N GLU A 206 -11.12 11.83 -11.94
CA GLU A 206 -10.07 12.78 -11.61
C GLU A 206 -10.63 14.17 -11.34
N VAL A 207 -10.13 14.80 -10.29
CA VAL A 207 -10.54 16.14 -9.86
C VAL A 207 -9.31 17.04 -9.84
N ARG A 208 -9.41 18.22 -10.44
CA ARG A 208 -8.31 19.18 -10.48
C ARG A 208 -8.06 19.80 -9.11
N TRP A 209 -6.81 19.84 -8.71
CA TRP A 209 -6.35 20.64 -7.59
C TRP A 209 -4.94 21.20 -7.86
N ASP A 210 -4.65 22.36 -7.27
CA ASP A 210 -3.34 22.98 -7.33
C ASP A 210 -2.95 23.46 -5.93
N PRO A 211 -2.14 22.68 -5.19
CA PRO A 211 -1.76 23.06 -3.83
C PRO A 211 -0.90 24.31 -3.78
N ALA A 212 -0.13 24.63 -4.83
CA ALA A 212 0.69 25.84 -4.86
C ALA A 212 -0.16 27.13 -5.03
N ALA A 213 -1.24 27.03 -5.79
CA ALA A 213 -2.21 28.12 -5.94
C ALA A 213 -3.29 28.12 -4.84
N GLY A 214 -3.30 27.12 -3.95
CA GLY A 214 -4.33 26.96 -2.90
C GLY A 214 -5.72 26.62 -3.47
N THR A 215 -5.81 26.04 -4.67
CA THR A 215 -7.10 25.80 -5.33
C THR A 215 -7.44 24.31 -5.42
N VAL A 216 -8.71 24.01 -5.16
CA VAL A 216 -9.32 22.68 -5.32
C VAL A 216 -10.67 22.88 -6.01
N ASP A 217 -10.93 22.12 -7.05
CA ASP A 217 -12.26 22.06 -7.68
C ASP A 217 -13.20 21.29 -6.73
N THR A 218 -14.06 22.03 -6.03
CA THR A 218 -14.97 21.45 -5.03
C THR A 218 -16.26 20.90 -5.63
N GLY A 219 -16.62 21.29 -6.86
CA GLY A 219 -17.87 20.84 -7.48
C GLY A 219 -18.03 19.32 -7.50
N PRO A 220 -17.08 18.56 -8.06
CA PRO A 220 -17.14 17.10 -8.05
C PRO A 220 -17.02 16.46 -6.67
N LEU A 221 -16.58 17.21 -5.65
CA LEU A 221 -16.38 16.74 -4.28
C LEU A 221 -17.61 16.94 -3.39
N GLU A 222 -18.62 17.65 -3.83
CA GLU A 222 -19.84 17.87 -3.04
C GLU A 222 -20.55 16.57 -2.69
N GLY A 223 -20.72 16.32 -1.38
CA GLY A 223 -21.41 15.14 -0.87
C GLY A 223 -20.58 13.85 -0.88
N ILE A 224 -19.24 13.93 -1.00
CA ILE A 224 -18.37 12.77 -0.73
C ILE A 224 -18.44 12.37 0.74
N ASP A 225 -18.20 11.07 1.04
CA ASP A 225 -18.27 10.54 2.41
C ASP A 225 -16.98 10.80 3.20
N ALA A 226 -15.82 10.72 2.53
CA ALA A 226 -14.51 10.91 3.14
C ALA A 226 -13.52 11.57 2.19
N LEU A 227 -12.56 12.33 2.75
CA LEU A 227 -11.39 12.79 2.02
C LEU A 227 -10.11 12.25 2.68
N VAL A 228 -9.23 11.64 1.87
CA VAL A 228 -7.92 11.14 2.32
C VAL A 228 -6.82 12.01 1.73
N HIS A 229 -6.06 12.68 2.60
CA HIS A 229 -5.00 13.60 2.20
C HIS A 229 -3.61 12.97 2.39
N LEU A 230 -3.01 12.47 1.29
CA LEU A 230 -1.70 11.78 1.29
C LEU A 230 -0.64 12.51 0.47
N ALA A 231 -0.98 13.64 -0.13
CA ALA A 231 -0.05 14.37 -0.98
C ALA A 231 1.08 15.02 -0.15
N GLY A 232 2.30 14.87 -0.63
CA GLY A 232 3.46 15.48 -0.03
C GLY A 232 4.74 15.16 -0.80
N GLU A 233 5.70 16.08 -0.79
CA GLU A 233 7.02 15.89 -1.38
C GLU A 233 7.77 14.79 -0.62
N SER A 234 8.45 13.89 -1.35
CA SER A 234 9.24 12.81 -0.73
C SER A 234 10.36 13.37 0.14
N VAL A 235 10.43 12.89 1.38
CA VAL A 235 11.56 13.17 2.31
C VAL A 235 12.84 12.44 1.91
N PHE A 236 12.70 11.37 1.12
CA PHE A 236 13.83 10.60 0.59
C PHE A 236 14.48 11.30 -0.60
N GLY A 237 15.76 11.08 -0.80
CA GLY A 237 16.55 11.58 -1.93
C GLY A 237 17.99 11.83 -1.52
N LEU A 238 18.69 12.65 -2.34
CA LEU A 238 20.00 13.19 -2.01
C LEU A 238 19.90 14.12 -0.78
N ARG A 239 21.03 14.67 -0.35
CA ARG A 239 21.14 15.55 0.83
C ARG A 239 20.04 16.62 0.88
N TRP A 240 19.53 16.88 2.05
CA TRP A 240 18.60 17.97 2.30
C TRP A 240 19.31 19.32 2.14
N THR A 241 19.00 20.01 1.06
CA THR A 241 19.32 21.42 0.86
C THR A 241 18.21 22.28 1.48
N ALA A 242 18.47 23.56 1.70
CA ALA A 242 17.44 24.51 2.14
C ALA A 242 16.20 24.47 1.23
N GLU A 243 16.43 24.41 -0.09
CA GLU A 243 15.36 24.30 -1.11
C GLU A 243 14.57 22.98 -0.96
N LYS A 244 15.23 21.84 -0.74
CA LYS A 244 14.55 20.57 -0.53
C LYS A 244 13.73 20.56 0.76
N LYS A 245 14.26 21.10 1.85
CA LYS A 245 13.56 21.27 3.13
C LYS A 245 12.32 22.15 2.96
N ARG A 246 12.46 23.29 2.28
CA ARG A 246 11.33 24.18 1.98
C ARG A 246 10.24 23.43 1.22
N ARG A 247 10.55 22.72 0.13
CA ARG A 247 9.57 21.93 -0.63
C ARG A 247 8.90 20.85 0.22
N ILE A 248 9.65 20.17 1.09
CA ILE A 248 9.09 19.17 2.01
C ILE A 248 8.06 19.81 2.94
N ALA A 249 8.37 20.94 3.56
CA ALA A 249 7.49 21.65 4.47
C ALA A 249 6.27 22.24 3.73
N GLU A 250 6.52 23.02 2.68
CA GLU A 250 5.45 23.70 1.91
C GLU A 250 4.46 22.71 1.30
N SER A 251 4.91 21.59 0.72
CA SER A 251 4.01 20.61 0.13
C SER A 251 3.00 20.02 1.13
N ARG A 252 3.35 20.02 2.42
CA ARG A 252 2.49 19.52 3.51
C ARG A 252 1.62 20.64 4.09
N ILE A 253 2.24 21.73 4.49
CA ILE A 253 1.55 22.84 5.15
C ILE A 253 0.58 23.52 4.18
N VAL A 254 1.08 23.96 3.02
CA VAL A 254 0.25 24.65 2.02
C VAL A 254 -0.77 23.69 1.40
N GLY A 255 -0.36 22.45 1.11
CA GLY A 255 -1.28 21.43 0.59
C GLY A 255 -2.42 21.10 1.54
N SER A 256 -2.15 20.96 2.84
CA SER A 256 -3.18 20.71 3.85
C SER A 256 -4.09 21.93 4.05
N ARG A 257 -3.53 23.13 4.05
CA ARG A 257 -4.32 24.37 4.08
C ARG A 257 -5.29 24.43 2.91
N ALA A 258 -4.82 24.16 1.70
CA ALA A 258 -5.67 24.17 0.50
C ALA A 258 -6.85 23.18 0.61
N VAL A 259 -6.61 21.97 1.14
CA VAL A 259 -7.64 20.97 1.39
C VAL A 259 -8.62 21.44 2.46
N VAL A 260 -8.13 21.93 3.60
CA VAL A 260 -8.98 22.40 4.71
C VAL A 260 -9.85 23.57 4.29
N GLU A 261 -9.29 24.55 3.57
CA GLU A 261 -10.04 25.69 3.03
C GLU A 261 -11.08 25.26 1.99
N ALA A 262 -10.75 24.27 1.14
CA ALA A 262 -11.70 23.70 0.21
C ALA A 262 -12.90 23.07 0.93
N LEU A 263 -12.64 22.23 1.95
CA LEU A 263 -13.70 21.65 2.80
C LEU A 263 -14.55 22.73 3.49
N GLY A 264 -13.93 23.85 3.88
CA GLY A 264 -14.63 25.00 4.45
C GLY A 264 -15.61 25.68 3.50
N ARG A 265 -15.37 25.61 2.18
CA ARG A 265 -16.23 26.21 1.13
C ARG A 265 -17.35 25.30 0.64
N MET A 266 -17.28 23.99 0.94
CA MET A 266 -18.30 23.03 0.49
C MET A 266 -19.63 23.21 1.24
N GLU A 267 -20.72 23.06 0.53
CA GLU A 267 -22.07 23.03 1.12
C GLU A 267 -22.31 21.70 1.82
N ARG A 268 -21.83 20.60 1.24
CA ARG A 268 -21.95 19.25 1.77
C ARG A 268 -20.56 18.59 1.89
N PRO A 269 -19.76 18.99 2.89
CA PRO A 269 -18.44 18.43 3.12
C PRO A 269 -18.51 16.96 3.57
N PRO A 270 -17.41 16.19 3.44
CA PRO A 270 -17.32 14.85 3.96
C PRO A 270 -17.43 14.83 5.50
N SER A 271 -17.87 13.71 6.05
CA SER A 271 -17.91 13.51 7.51
C SER A 271 -16.51 13.36 8.14
N VAL A 272 -15.50 13.01 7.35
CA VAL A 272 -14.15 12.75 7.85
C VAL A 272 -13.06 13.17 6.86
N LEU A 273 -12.01 13.78 7.41
CA LEU A 273 -10.71 14.00 6.77
C LEU A 273 -9.68 13.08 7.41
N VAL A 274 -9.20 12.08 6.66
CA VAL A 274 -8.07 11.23 7.06
C VAL A 274 -6.81 11.79 6.41
N ALA A 275 -5.94 12.39 7.19
CA ALA A 275 -4.74 13.03 6.68
C ALA A 275 -3.48 12.27 7.10
N ALA A 276 -2.50 12.16 6.18
CA ALA A 276 -1.19 11.69 6.53
C ALA A 276 -0.52 12.68 7.51
N SER A 277 0.24 12.12 8.43
CA SER A 277 1.27 12.74 9.24
C SER A 277 2.43 11.74 9.35
N ALA A 278 3.39 11.96 10.19
CA ALA A 278 4.53 11.07 10.33
C ALA A 278 5.04 10.98 11.77
N ILE A 279 5.66 9.85 12.10
CA ILE A 279 6.36 9.65 13.37
C ILE A 279 7.52 10.63 13.59
N GLY A 280 7.92 11.36 12.54
CA GLY A 280 8.83 12.50 12.64
C GLY A 280 8.37 13.56 13.63
N TRP A 281 7.06 13.61 13.97
CA TRP A 281 6.48 14.41 15.06
C TRP A 281 7.28 14.31 16.35
N TYR A 282 7.75 13.11 16.69
CA TYR A 282 8.36 12.85 18.00
C TYR A 282 9.83 13.25 18.09
N GLY A 283 10.56 13.40 16.97
CA GLY A 283 12.00 13.62 16.98
C GLY A 283 12.77 12.44 17.59
N ASP A 284 13.98 12.68 18.09
CA ASP A 284 14.78 11.68 18.82
C ASP A 284 14.44 11.68 20.30
N ARG A 285 13.86 10.61 20.80
CA ARG A 285 13.40 10.46 22.20
C ARG A 285 14.05 9.25 22.90
N GLY A 286 15.08 8.67 22.32
CA GLY A 286 15.77 7.54 22.92
C GLY A 286 14.89 6.31 23.12
N ASP A 287 14.74 5.86 24.37
CA ASP A 287 13.94 4.69 24.74
C ASP A 287 12.55 5.04 25.33
N GLU A 288 12.18 6.32 25.35
CA GLU A 288 10.86 6.77 25.81
C GLU A 288 9.75 6.16 24.95
N GLU A 289 8.75 5.59 25.61
CA GLU A 289 7.57 5.06 24.91
C GLU A 289 6.63 6.19 24.54
N LEU A 290 6.30 6.27 23.24
CA LEU A 290 5.60 7.40 22.64
C LEU A 290 4.23 6.96 22.15
N THR A 291 3.20 7.40 22.84
CA THR A 291 1.80 7.32 22.42
C THR A 291 1.41 8.56 21.66
N GLU A 292 0.18 8.60 21.15
CA GLU A 292 -0.39 9.76 20.46
C GLU A 292 -0.45 11.03 21.30
N ALA A 293 -0.49 10.89 22.64
CA ALA A 293 -0.53 12.01 23.60
C ALA A 293 0.83 12.69 23.80
N ALA A 294 1.94 12.06 23.34
CA ALA A 294 3.27 12.63 23.51
C ALA A 294 3.44 13.92 22.71
N ALA A 295 4.02 14.92 23.35
CA ALA A 295 4.32 16.22 22.75
C ALA A 295 5.28 16.09 21.55
N PRO A 296 5.28 17.07 20.63
CA PRO A 296 6.24 17.10 19.54
C PRO A 296 7.68 17.19 20.06
N GLY A 297 8.59 16.56 19.32
CA GLY A 297 10.02 16.67 19.57
C GLY A 297 10.61 17.92 18.95
N THR A 298 11.91 17.88 18.67
CA THR A 298 12.67 18.97 18.05
C THR A 298 13.28 18.53 16.74
N GLY A 299 13.66 19.49 15.89
CA GLY A 299 14.26 19.26 14.59
C GLY A 299 13.31 19.51 13.44
N PHE A 300 13.86 19.50 12.23
CA PHE A 300 13.15 19.87 11.01
C PHE A 300 11.89 19.03 10.75
N LEU A 301 11.98 17.71 10.96
CA LEU A 301 10.81 16.84 10.75
C LEU A 301 9.74 17.06 11.81
N ALA A 302 10.11 17.24 13.07
CA ALA A 302 9.16 17.46 14.16
C ALA A 302 8.43 18.80 13.99
N GLU A 303 9.15 19.87 13.69
CA GLU A 303 8.60 21.19 13.40
C GLU A 303 7.69 21.18 12.17
N THR A 304 8.11 20.48 11.12
CA THR A 304 7.29 20.29 9.91
C THR A 304 6.00 19.53 10.22
N CYS A 305 6.05 18.45 10.98
CA CYS A 305 4.87 17.69 11.37
C CYS A 305 3.93 18.52 12.26
N ALA A 306 4.45 19.30 13.19
CA ALA A 306 3.65 20.17 14.05
C ALA A 306 2.90 21.24 13.24
N ALA A 307 3.58 21.91 12.34
CA ALA A 307 2.95 22.88 11.45
C ALA A 307 1.94 22.24 10.50
N TRP A 308 2.24 21.04 10.01
CA TRP A 308 1.35 20.26 9.15
C TRP A 308 0.06 19.87 9.88
N GLU A 309 0.16 19.27 11.06
CA GLU A 309 -0.99 18.87 11.88
C GLU A 309 -1.83 20.07 12.31
N ALA A 310 -1.19 21.22 12.59
CA ALA A 310 -1.88 22.46 12.91
C ALA A 310 -2.79 22.97 11.78
N GLU A 311 -2.40 22.81 10.52
CA GLU A 311 -3.30 23.17 9.40
C GLU A 311 -4.49 22.22 9.30
N ILE A 312 -4.29 20.92 9.57
CA ILE A 312 -5.38 19.93 9.58
C ILE A 312 -6.37 20.22 10.72
N ASP A 313 -5.90 20.66 11.89
CA ASP A 313 -6.74 20.98 13.05
C ASP A 313 -7.66 22.21 12.82
N ARG A 314 -7.42 22.97 11.75
CA ARG A 314 -8.29 24.10 11.33
C ARG A 314 -9.52 23.66 10.54
N VAL A 315 -9.70 22.36 10.29
CA VAL A 315 -10.88 21.87 9.60
C VAL A 315 -12.16 22.21 10.38
N ARG A 316 -13.23 22.49 9.69
CA ARG A 316 -14.50 22.85 10.30
C ARG A 316 -15.01 21.75 11.27
N PRO A 317 -15.69 22.11 12.36
CA PRO A 317 -16.04 21.17 13.46
C PRO A 317 -16.89 19.97 13.02
N GLU A 318 -17.66 20.09 11.94
CA GLU A 318 -18.52 19.03 11.40
C GLU A 318 -17.72 17.93 10.71
N VAL A 319 -16.48 18.23 10.30
CA VAL A 319 -15.58 17.27 9.67
C VAL A 319 -14.62 16.71 10.69
N ARG A 320 -14.72 15.43 10.99
CA ARG A 320 -13.81 14.74 11.90
C ARG A 320 -12.42 14.62 11.28
N ALA A 321 -11.39 15.16 11.92
CA ALA A 321 -10.01 15.01 11.47
C ALA A 321 -9.33 13.82 12.14
N VAL A 322 -8.63 12.99 11.33
CA VAL A 322 -7.76 11.90 11.78
C VAL A 322 -6.38 12.09 11.16
N LYS A 323 -5.36 12.27 11.99
CA LYS A 323 -3.97 12.53 11.57
C LYS A 323 -3.15 11.25 11.75
N MET A 324 -2.87 10.54 10.66
CA MET A 324 -2.16 9.27 10.64
C MET A 324 -0.65 9.50 10.71
N ARG A 325 -0.03 9.36 11.88
CA ARG A 325 1.43 9.43 12.08
C ARG A 325 2.07 8.13 11.60
N LEU A 326 2.38 8.07 10.30
CA LEU A 326 2.94 6.88 9.65
C LEU A 326 4.36 6.58 10.13
N GLY A 327 4.60 5.33 10.49
CA GLY A 327 5.93 4.72 10.56
C GLY A 327 6.53 4.45 9.20
N VAL A 328 7.64 3.71 9.18
CA VAL A 328 8.29 3.28 7.94
C VAL A 328 7.44 2.21 7.26
N VAL A 329 6.78 2.57 6.17
CA VAL A 329 5.91 1.65 5.41
C VAL A 329 6.76 0.61 4.69
N LEU A 330 6.49 -0.67 4.95
CA LEU A 330 7.18 -1.81 4.34
C LEU A 330 6.42 -2.30 3.11
N ASP A 331 7.01 -2.04 1.94
CA ASP A 331 6.58 -2.56 0.65
C ASP A 331 7.77 -2.72 -0.29
N ALA A 332 7.86 -3.85 -1.01
CA ALA A 332 9.00 -4.13 -1.89
C ALA A 332 8.95 -3.36 -3.21
N GLY A 333 7.78 -2.85 -3.61
CA GLY A 333 7.58 -2.04 -4.82
C GLY A 333 7.87 -0.56 -4.62
N GLY A 334 7.98 -0.08 -3.35
CA GLY A 334 8.17 1.33 -3.09
C GLY A 334 8.73 1.67 -1.70
N GLY A 335 8.85 2.96 -1.42
CA GLY A 335 9.25 3.46 -0.12
C GLY A 335 10.67 3.09 0.32
N ALA A 336 10.85 2.91 1.63
CA ALA A 336 12.14 2.62 2.23
C ALA A 336 12.65 1.21 1.92
N LEU A 337 11.77 0.19 1.96
CA LEU A 337 12.16 -1.20 1.73
C LEU A 337 12.68 -1.42 0.30
N ALA A 338 12.02 -0.83 -0.71
CA ALA A 338 12.48 -0.89 -2.11
C ALA A 338 13.88 -0.32 -2.28
N LYS A 339 14.23 0.75 -1.53
CA LYS A 339 15.57 1.39 -1.58
C LYS A 339 16.63 0.58 -0.84
N MET A 340 16.26 -0.10 0.25
CA MET A 340 17.18 -0.96 1.01
C MET A 340 17.47 -2.29 0.30
N ARG A 341 16.47 -2.85 -0.38
CA ARG A 341 16.50 -4.19 -1.00
C ARG A 341 17.75 -4.46 -1.85
N PRO A 342 18.21 -3.57 -2.76
CA PRO A 342 19.38 -3.85 -3.60
C PRO A 342 20.65 -4.11 -2.78
N ALA A 343 20.96 -3.28 -1.80
CA ALA A 343 22.13 -3.45 -0.94
C ALA A 343 22.08 -4.77 -0.14
N PHE A 344 20.91 -5.08 0.43
CA PHE A 344 20.72 -6.32 1.17
C PHE A 344 20.78 -7.55 0.26
N ALA A 345 20.21 -7.50 -0.94
CA ALA A 345 20.27 -8.60 -1.91
C ALA A 345 21.71 -8.94 -2.34
N LEU A 346 22.60 -7.95 -2.36
CA LEU A 346 24.03 -8.11 -2.62
C LEU A 346 24.84 -8.54 -1.38
N GLY A 347 24.19 -8.70 -0.20
CA GLY A 347 24.89 -9.02 1.05
C GLY A 347 25.64 -7.83 1.69
N LEU A 348 25.42 -6.64 1.18
CA LEU A 348 26.04 -5.38 1.66
C LEU A 348 25.16 -4.67 2.70
N GLY A 349 23.98 -5.21 3.03
CA GLY A 349 23.09 -4.67 4.04
C GLY A 349 23.64 -4.87 5.45
N GLY A 350 23.51 -3.85 6.31
CA GLY A 350 23.97 -3.90 7.67
C GLY A 350 23.26 -2.94 8.61
N ARG A 351 23.48 -3.10 9.92
CA ARG A 351 22.96 -2.19 10.93
C ARG A 351 23.52 -0.77 10.76
N LEU A 352 22.68 0.23 10.94
CA LEU A 352 23.06 1.63 10.85
C LEU A 352 23.57 2.13 12.22
N GLY A 353 24.74 2.73 12.25
CA GLY A 353 25.35 3.23 13.47
C GLY A 353 25.47 2.15 14.55
N SER A 354 24.96 2.42 15.75
CA SER A 354 24.92 1.47 16.86
C SER A 354 23.92 0.32 16.63
N GLY A 355 22.90 0.53 15.79
CA GLY A 355 21.78 -0.39 15.59
C GLY A 355 20.81 -0.47 16.79
N ARG A 356 21.04 0.33 17.84
CA ARG A 356 20.23 0.33 19.08
C ARG A 356 18.98 1.19 18.99
N GLN A 357 18.93 2.12 18.01
CA GLN A 357 17.77 2.97 17.78
C GLN A 357 16.53 2.15 17.41
N TRP A 358 15.37 2.56 17.94
CA TRP A 358 14.08 1.99 17.59
C TRP A 358 13.74 2.29 16.12
N PHE A 359 13.14 1.32 15.46
CA PHE A 359 12.76 1.39 14.05
C PHE A 359 11.25 1.15 13.93
N PRO A 360 10.42 2.19 14.06
CA PRO A 360 8.97 2.07 13.96
C PRO A 360 8.57 1.84 12.50
N TRP A 361 7.94 0.72 12.25
CA TRP A 361 7.56 0.24 10.93
C TRP A 361 6.09 -0.16 10.89
N VAL A 362 5.53 -0.30 9.69
CA VAL A 362 4.19 -0.82 9.44
C VAL A 362 4.13 -1.48 8.07
N ALA A 363 3.37 -2.57 7.92
CA ALA A 363 3.12 -3.19 6.63
C ALA A 363 2.12 -2.34 5.83
N LEU A 364 2.27 -2.31 4.49
CA LEU A 364 1.35 -1.54 3.63
C LEU A 364 -0.11 -1.97 3.81
N ASP A 365 -0.40 -3.27 3.93
CA ASP A 365 -1.76 -3.77 4.13
C ASP A 365 -2.39 -3.27 5.44
N ASP A 366 -1.59 -3.11 6.51
CA ASP A 366 -2.05 -2.51 7.76
C ASP A 366 -2.28 -1.00 7.64
N VAL A 367 -1.49 -0.31 6.80
CA VAL A 367 -1.76 1.10 6.48
C VAL A 367 -3.12 1.27 5.81
N LEU A 368 -3.42 0.41 4.82
CA LEU A 368 -4.70 0.46 4.09
C LEU A 368 -5.88 0.15 5.02
N GLY A 369 -5.74 -0.91 5.82
CA GLY A 369 -6.79 -1.32 6.78
C GLY A 369 -7.05 -0.27 7.86
N ALA A 370 -6.00 0.31 8.45
CA ALA A 370 -6.15 1.34 9.49
C ALA A 370 -6.75 2.65 8.92
N MET A 371 -6.35 3.07 7.71
CA MET A 371 -6.98 4.22 7.04
C MET A 371 -8.46 3.96 6.72
N HIS A 372 -8.78 2.74 6.27
CA HIS A 372 -10.16 2.34 6.04
C HIS A 372 -10.98 2.37 7.35
N LEU A 373 -10.45 1.81 8.43
CA LEU A 373 -11.08 1.89 9.76
C LEU A 373 -11.31 3.35 10.18
N ALA A 374 -10.34 4.22 9.99
CA ALA A 374 -10.45 5.62 10.36
C ALA A 374 -11.56 6.36 9.60
N MET A 375 -11.96 5.92 8.41
CA MET A 375 -13.05 6.53 7.65
C MET A 375 -14.41 6.29 8.32
N HIS A 376 -14.64 5.11 8.91
CA HIS A 376 -15.94 4.74 9.45
C HIS A 376 -16.01 4.57 10.97
N ARG A 377 -14.88 4.65 11.68
CA ARG A 377 -14.87 4.56 13.15
C ARG A 377 -14.91 5.96 13.79
N PRO A 378 -16.06 6.41 14.35
CA PRO A 378 -16.21 7.79 14.87
C PRO A 378 -15.31 8.10 16.07
N SER A 379 -14.94 7.09 16.86
CA SER A 379 -14.02 7.21 18.01
C SER A 379 -12.60 7.57 17.62
N LEU A 380 -12.14 7.16 16.43
CA LEU A 380 -10.83 7.57 15.90
C LEU A 380 -10.86 9.03 15.46
N ARG A 381 -10.20 9.89 16.23
CA ARG A 381 -10.04 11.34 15.96
C ARG A 381 -8.70 11.85 16.45
N GLY A 382 -8.25 12.97 15.93
CA GLY A 382 -6.96 13.55 16.29
C GLY A 382 -5.79 12.73 15.75
N ALA A 383 -4.71 12.65 16.52
CA ALA A 383 -3.52 11.87 16.14
C ALA A 383 -3.75 10.37 16.31
N VAL A 384 -3.21 9.58 15.38
CA VAL A 384 -3.21 8.11 15.40
C VAL A 384 -1.84 7.61 14.95
N ASN A 385 -1.14 6.89 15.80
CA ASN A 385 0.14 6.26 15.46
C ASN A 385 -0.10 5.06 14.55
N LEU A 386 0.33 5.15 13.31
CA LEU A 386 0.21 4.09 12.33
C LEU A 386 1.53 3.34 12.20
N VAL A 387 1.81 2.53 13.21
CA VAL A 387 2.98 1.66 13.36
C VAL A 387 2.53 0.27 13.77
N ALA A 388 3.31 -0.76 13.46
CA ALA A 388 3.05 -2.12 13.93
C ALA A 388 3.35 -2.24 15.44
N PRO A 389 2.60 -3.10 16.18
CA PRO A 389 2.81 -3.29 17.61
C PRO A 389 4.13 -4.01 17.94
N GLY A 390 4.68 -4.78 16.99
CA GLY A 390 5.96 -5.49 17.12
C GLY A 390 7.15 -4.54 17.05
N LEU A 391 7.49 -3.93 18.17
CA LEU A 391 8.60 -2.99 18.29
C LEU A 391 9.94 -3.69 18.04
N VAL A 392 10.77 -3.11 17.19
CA VAL A 392 12.11 -3.62 16.89
C VAL A 392 13.15 -2.50 16.88
N ARG A 393 14.39 -2.87 17.21
CA ARG A 393 15.54 -1.99 17.00
C ARG A 393 16.09 -2.16 15.59
N ASN A 394 16.83 -1.18 15.08
CA ASN A 394 17.43 -1.24 13.74
C ASN A 394 18.25 -2.50 13.50
N ALA A 395 19.03 -2.97 14.50
CA ALA A 395 19.80 -4.21 14.37
C ALA A 395 18.90 -5.45 14.22
N GLU A 396 17.73 -5.48 14.86
CA GLU A 396 16.75 -6.58 14.77
C GLU A 396 16.05 -6.56 13.42
N PHE A 397 15.60 -5.39 12.97
CA PHE A 397 15.06 -5.18 11.63
C PHE A 397 16.06 -5.61 10.56
N THR A 398 17.31 -5.19 10.66
CA THR A 398 18.41 -5.54 9.73
C THR A 398 18.59 -7.06 9.64
N ARG A 399 18.64 -7.76 10.78
CA ARG A 399 18.72 -9.22 10.79
C ARG A 399 17.49 -9.89 10.20
N ALA A 400 16.29 -9.37 10.48
CA ALA A 400 15.05 -9.90 9.93
C ALA A 400 15.02 -9.75 8.40
N LEU A 401 15.43 -8.60 7.87
CA LEU A 401 15.51 -8.34 6.43
C LEU A 401 16.57 -9.25 5.75
N GLY A 402 17.73 -9.41 6.38
CA GLY A 402 18.76 -10.33 5.90
C GLY A 402 18.26 -11.78 5.83
N ARG A 403 17.58 -12.27 6.90
CA ARG A 403 16.94 -13.60 6.90
C ARG A 403 15.90 -13.75 5.80
N ALA A 404 15.04 -12.76 5.63
CA ALA A 404 13.99 -12.79 4.60
C ALA A 404 14.59 -12.88 3.18
N LEU A 405 15.76 -12.25 2.94
CA LEU A 405 16.44 -12.28 1.65
C LEU A 405 17.44 -13.44 1.52
N GLY A 406 17.70 -14.20 2.59
CA GLY A 406 18.73 -15.26 2.62
C GLY A 406 20.14 -14.68 2.47
N ARG A 407 20.41 -13.52 3.07
CA ARG A 407 21.69 -12.80 2.96
C ARG A 407 22.27 -12.46 4.33
N PRO A 408 23.59 -12.49 4.49
CA PRO A 408 24.26 -12.06 5.72
C PRO A 408 24.10 -10.53 5.89
N THR A 409 24.15 -10.08 7.16
CA THR A 409 24.06 -8.66 7.54
C THR A 409 25.15 -8.30 8.56
N VAL A 410 26.35 -8.82 8.31
CA VAL A 410 27.48 -8.71 9.26
C VAL A 410 28.22 -7.37 9.17
N LEU A 411 28.14 -6.67 8.04
CA LEU A 411 28.85 -5.42 7.81
C LEU A 411 28.07 -4.25 8.42
N PRO A 412 28.54 -3.59 9.49
CA PRO A 412 27.87 -2.40 9.99
C PRO A 412 28.12 -1.21 9.06
N VAL A 413 27.14 -0.32 8.95
CA VAL A 413 27.31 0.99 8.29
C VAL A 413 27.55 2.02 9.38
N PRO A 414 28.76 2.52 9.58
CA PRO A 414 29.07 3.48 10.64
C PRO A 414 28.25 4.75 10.53
N GLY A 415 27.80 5.32 11.66
CA GLY A 415 27.05 6.57 11.68
C GLY A 415 27.71 7.71 10.90
N PRO A 416 29.02 7.98 11.06
CA PRO A 416 29.73 8.97 10.26
C PRO A 416 29.65 8.74 8.74
N ALA A 417 29.63 7.48 8.28
CA ALA A 417 29.47 7.17 6.85
C ALA A 417 28.05 7.50 6.35
N VAL A 418 27.03 7.27 7.17
CA VAL A 418 25.64 7.67 6.87
C VAL A 418 25.54 9.21 6.82
N GLU A 419 26.14 9.91 7.80
CA GLU A 419 26.17 11.37 7.84
C GLU A 419 26.94 11.97 6.63
N LEU A 420 28.04 11.32 6.20
CA LEU A 420 28.78 11.76 5.01
C LEU A 420 27.95 11.60 3.73
N ALA A 421 27.20 10.49 3.60
CA ALA A 421 26.39 10.21 2.42
C ALA A 421 25.17 11.14 2.29
N LEU A 422 24.41 11.32 3.38
CA LEU A 422 23.11 12.01 3.38
C LEU A 422 23.19 13.47 3.92
N GLY A 423 24.29 13.83 4.58
CA GLY A 423 24.36 15.03 5.41
C GLY A 423 23.92 14.74 6.85
N ARG A 424 24.50 15.48 7.80
CA ARG A 424 24.36 15.21 9.23
C ARG A 424 22.91 15.29 9.73
N GLU A 425 22.19 16.31 9.32
CA GLU A 425 20.80 16.56 9.73
C GLU A 425 19.88 15.42 9.23
N GLN A 426 19.88 15.15 7.92
CA GLN A 426 19.05 14.11 7.33
C GLN A 426 19.37 12.72 7.86
N ALA A 427 20.66 12.40 8.03
CA ALA A 427 21.10 11.11 8.59
C ALA A 427 20.57 10.91 10.02
N ARG A 428 20.68 11.96 10.86
CA ARG A 428 20.24 11.90 12.25
C ARG A 428 18.73 11.82 12.36
N GLU A 429 17.99 12.68 11.69
CA GLU A 429 16.53 12.73 11.81
C GLU A 429 15.82 11.53 11.16
N MET A 430 16.34 10.98 10.06
CA MET A 430 15.67 9.90 9.34
C MET A 430 16.14 8.49 9.71
N LEU A 431 17.41 8.30 10.05
CA LEU A 431 18.01 6.96 10.13
C LEU A 431 18.65 6.62 11.48
N LEU A 432 19.16 7.63 12.20
CA LEU A 432 19.91 7.44 13.44
C LEU A 432 19.11 7.84 14.68
N SER A 433 17.99 8.56 14.54
CA SER A 433 17.06 8.86 15.63
C SER A 433 16.42 7.62 16.20
N SER A 434 16.14 7.63 17.48
CA SER A 434 15.47 6.56 18.22
C SER A 434 14.06 7.01 18.61
N VAL A 435 13.05 6.32 18.11
CA VAL A 435 11.64 6.71 18.27
C VAL A 435 10.83 5.46 18.60
N ARG A 436 10.55 5.23 19.89
CA ARG A 436 9.82 4.04 20.37
C ARG A 436 8.30 4.32 20.37
N VAL A 437 7.69 4.25 19.20
CA VAL A 437 6.26 4.58 19.00
C VAL A 437 5.40 3.35 19.20
N VAL A 438 4.28 3.49 19.90
CA VAL A 438 3.25 2.46 20.06
C VAL A 438 1.93 2.92 19.45
N PRO A 439 1.14 2.01 18.83
CA PRO A 439 -0.14 2.33 18.17
C PRO A 439 -1.30 2.29 19.18
N ALA A 440 -1.25 3.14 20.23
CA ALA A 440 -2.17 3.04 21.37
C ALA A 440 -3.64 3.27 20.96
N ALA A 441 -3.91 4.23 20.08
CA ALA A 441 -5.26 4.49 19.58
C ALA A 441 -5.84 3.32 18.77
N LEU A 442 -5.05 2.71 17.88
CA LEU A 442 -5.49 1.56 17.10
C LEU A 442 -5.71 0.31 17.97
N GLN A 443 -4.87 0.11 18.99
CA GLN A 443 -5.04 -0.97 19.96
C GLN A 443 -6.30 -0.79 20.80
N ALA A 444 -6.59 0.44 21.24
CA ALA A 444 -7.80 0.77 22.00
C ALA A 444 -9.08 0.52 21.19
N GLU A 445 -9.03 0.72 19.85
CA GLU A 445 -10.11 0.40 18.92
C GLU A 445 -10.22 -1.10 18.57
N GLY A 446 -9.32 -1.92 19.09
CA GLY A 446 -9.28 -3.36 18.78
C GLY A 446 -8.83 -3.66 17.34
N TYR A 447 -8.05 -2.77 16.70
CA TYR A 447 -7.57 -3.00 15.35
C TYR A 447 -6.69 -4.25 15.27
N ALA A 448 -7.11 -5.22 14.47
CA ALA A 448 -6.37 -6.46 14.26
C ALA A 448 -5.33 -6.26 13.14
N PHE A 449 -4.07 -6.05 13.53
CA PHE A 449 -2.98 -5.96 12.57
C PHE A 449 -2.80 -7.27 11.80
N ARG A 450 -2.75 -7.20 10.47
CA ARG A 450 -2.46 -8.36 9.60
C ARG A 450 -1.01 -8.83 9.75
N HIS A 451 -0.11 -7.88 10.04
CA HIS A 451 1.32 -8.10 10.16
C HIS A 451 1.87 -7.46 11.44
N PRO A 452 1.58 -8.05 12.63
CA PRO A 452 2.05 -7.48 13.89
C PRO A 452 3.56 -7.59 14.09
N ASP A 453 4.22 -8.59 13.44
CA ASP A 453 5.64 -8.91 13.62
C ASP A 453 6.46 -8.69 12.34
N VAL A 454 7.65 -8.12 12.48
CA VAL A 454 8.52 -7.70 11.36
C VAL A 454 8.99 -8.85 10.47
N GLY A 455 9.23 -10.03 11.02
CA GLY A 455 9.68 -11.19 10.26
C GLY A 455 8.64 -11.64 9.23
N PRO A 456 7.43 -12.00 9.65
CA PRO A 456 6.31 -12.31 8.77
C PRO A 456 5.96 -11.18 7.80
N ALA A 457 5.97 -9.91 8.26
CA ALA A 457 5.73 -8.74 7.43
C ALA A 457 6.72 -8.63 6.26
N LEU A 458 8.02 -8.78 6.53
CA LEU A 458 9.06 -8.80 5.50
C LEU A 458 8.92 -10.02 4.58
N GLY A 459 8.57 -11.18 5.14
CA GLY A 459 8.26 -12.38 4.36
C GLY A 459 7.13 -12.14 3.37
N HIS A 460 6.06 -11.48 3.81
CA HIS A 460 4.92 -11.09 2.97
C HIS A 460 5.35 -10.09 1.90
N ALA A 461 5.96 -8.97 2.30
CA ALA A 461 6.38 -7.90 1.38
C ALA A 461 7.39 -8.35 0.31
N LEU A 462 8.18 -9.42 0.58
CA LEU A 462 9.23 -9.94 -0.30
C LEU A 462 8.86 -11.25 -1.00
N GLY A 463 7.64 -11.79 -0.81
CA GLY A 463 7.23 -13.08 -1.35
C GLY A 463 8.02 -14.26 -0.80
N ARG A 464 8.45 -14.18 0.45
CA ARG A 464 9.23 -15.21 1.15
C ARG A 464 8.42 -15.80 2.30
N LEU A 465 7.13 -16.06 2.03
CA LEU A 465 6.22 -16.70 2.97
C LEU A 465 6.69 -18.13 3.24
N ARG A 466 6.91 -18.48 4.49
CA ARG A 466 7.18 -19.85 4.97
C ARG A 466 5.96 -20.39 5.68
#